data_f3d6f4dd8a539f6f24ae6be05c3d766f
#
_entry.id   f3d6f4dd8a539f6f24ae6be05c3d766f
#
_cell.length_a   1.000
_cell.length_b   1.000
_cell.length_c   1.000
_cell.angle_alpha   90.00
_cell.angle_beta   90.00
_cell.angle_gamma   90.00
#
_symmetry.space_group_name_H-M   'P 1'
#
loop_
_entity.id
_entity.type
_entity.pdbx_description
1 polymer ?
#
loop_
_entity_poly.entity_id
_entity_poly.type
_entity_poly.pdbx_seq_one_letter_code
_entity_poly.pdbx_strand_id
1 'polypeptide(L)'
;MEPAFFALLVIMFAAGIAAGILLGRIIRPETDDFADSPVRIGQSNVSGRGVFATRSIRNGDVIEHCPVLELDEKDIGGELLNYVFYGEHEKKRLVAMGNGMLFNHSSFPNVAYYLEETPLGPELIIYALRDIRKGEELFYNYGSDWWATRNITDIT
;
A
#
# COMPACT_ATOMS: atom_id res chain seq x y z
N MET A 1 6.25 -55.40 29.48
CA MET A 1 6.57 -53.94 29.64
C MET A 1 5.75 -53.43 30.81
N GLU A 2 6.44 -52.84 31.79
CA GLU A 2 5.77 -52.42 33.02
C GLU A 2 4.77 -51.30 32.78
N PRO A 3 3.58 -51.33 33.39
CA PRO A 3 2.57 -50.30 33.24
C PRO A 3 3.02 -48.90 33.61
N ALA A 4 4.04 -48.79 34.49
CA ALA A 4 4.66 -47.53 34.85
C ALA A 4 5.41 -46.84 33.69
N PHE A 5 6.03 -47.64 32.83
CA PHE A 5 6.75 -47.09 31.63
C PHE A 5 5.77 -46.49 30.60
N PHE A 6 4.61 -47.13 30.43
CA PHE A 6 3.57 -46.63 29.53
C PHE A 6 2.92 -45.37 30.04
N ALA A 7 2.70 -45.26 31.35
CA ALA A 7 2.15 -44.08 32.00
C ALA A 7 3.11 -42.88 31.87
N LEU A 8 4.41 -43.09 32.04
CA LEU A 8 5.41 -42.06 31.90
C LEU A 8 5.49 -41.52 30.44
N LEU A 9 5.38 -42.40 29.45
CA LEU A 9 5.39 -42.03 28.03
C LEU A 9 4.19 -41.18 27.65
N VAL A 10 3.00 -41.52 28.17
CA VAL A 10 1.76 -40.75 27.93
C VAL A 10 1.85 -39.36 28.58
N ILE A 11 2.42 -39.27 29.79
CA ILE A 11 2.58 -37.97 30.50
C ILE A 11 3.59 -37.08 29.73
N MET A 12 4.70 -37.63 29.25
CA MET A 12 5.67 -36.86 28.46
C MET A 12 5.08 -36.38 27.13
N PHE A 13 4.24 -37.22 26.46
CA PHE A 13 3.58 -36.85 25.23
C PHE A 13 2.52 -35.75 25.44
N ALA A 14 1.73 -35.84 26.51
CA ALA A 14 0.77 -34.82 26.89
C ALA A 14 1.43 -33.51 27.29
N ALA A 15 2.56 -33.54 28.00
CA ALA A 15 3.33 -32.36 28.36
C ALA A 15 3.96 -31.69 27.11
N GLY A 16 4.42 -32.48 26.15
CA GLY A 16 4.95 -31.99 24.87
C GLY A 16 3.88 -31.27 24.04
N ILE A 17 2.65 -31.83 23.97
CA ILE A 17 1.52 -31.21 23.29
C ILE A 17 1.10 -29.91 24.00
N ALA A 18 1.03 -29.88 25.32
CA ALA A 18 0.68 -28.70 26.09
C ALA A 18 1.73 -27.57 25.91
N ALA A 19 3.01 -27.92 25.93
CA ALA A 19 4.09 -26.98 25.66
C ALA A 19 4.04 -26.45 24.23
N GLY A 20 3.77 -27.30 23.23
CA GLY A 20 3.60 -26.90 21.83
C GLY A 20 2.42 -25.95 21.63
N ILE A 21 1.29 -26.19 22.30
CA ILE A 21 0.12 -25.29 22.25
C ILE A 21 0.42 -23.96 22.95
N LEU A 22 1.16 -23.97 24.06
CA LEU A 22 1.54 -22.77 24.79
C LEU A 22 2.56 -21.94 23.99
N LEU A 23 3.57 -22.56 23.36
CA LEU A 23 4.49 -21.88 22.46
C LEU A 23 3.78 -21.34 21.21
N GLY A 24 2.85 -22.08 20.63
CA GLY A 24 2.06 -21.62 19.49
C GLY A 24 1.13 -20.43 19.82
N ARG A 25 0.78 -20.22 21.11
CA ARG A 25 0.06 -19.04 21.59
C ARG A 25 0.98 -17.84 21.87
N ILE A 26 2.26 -18.08 22.16
CA ILE A 26 3.26 -17.02 22.41
C ILE A 26 3.83 -16.51 21.08
N ILE A 27 3.97 -17.37 20.08
CA ILE A 27 4.21 -16.96 18.71
C ILE A 27 2.85 -16.49 18.16
N ARG A 28 2.45 -15.26 18.50
CA ARG A 28 1.46 -14.57 17.68
C ARG A 28 2.00 -14.61 16.26
N PRO A 29 1.25 -15.12 15.26
CA PRO A 29 1.59 -14.78 13.90
C PRO A 29 1.68 -13.26 13.89
N GLU A 30 2.78 -12.71 13.40
CA GLU A 30 2.84 -11.30 13.01
C GLU A 30 1.52 -11.07 12.31
N THR A 31 0.66 -10.25 12.91
CA THR A 31 -0.61 -9.90 12.29
C THR A 31 -0.20 -9.36 10.95
N ASP A 32 -0.69 -10.00 9.91
CA ASP A 32 -0.45 -9.62 8.53
C ASP A 32 -0.90 -8.15 8.45
N ASP A 33 0.03 -7.20 8.60
CA ASP A 33 -0.28 -5.76 8.56
C ASP A 33 -0.98 -5.41 7.25
N PHE A 34 -0.81 -6.27 6.23
CA PHE A 34 -1.52 -6.20 4.97
C PHE A 34 -3.01 -6.59 5.10
N ALA A 35 -3.41 -7.39 6.09
CA ALA A 35 -4.81 -7.75 6.29
C ALA A 35 -5.67 -6.56 6.77
N ASP A 36 -5.06 -5.51 7.31
CA ASP A 36 -5.75 -4.32 7.84
C ASP A 36 -5.56 -3.07 6.95
N SER A 37 -4.91 -3.19 5.79
CA SER A 37 -4.75 -2.09 4.85
C SER A 37 -6.11 -1.54 4.42
N PRO A 38 -6.33 -0.21 4.47
CA PRO A 38 -7.57 0.42 4.01
C PRO A 38 -7.79 0.27 2.51
N VAL A 39 -6.78 -0.20 1.78
CA VAL A 39 -6.82 -0.36 0.32
C VAL A 39 -6.27 -1.71 -0.13
N ARG A 40 -6.65 -2.11 -1.34
CA ARG A 40 -6.15 -3.28 -2.06
C ARG A 40 -5.99 -2.97 -3.53
N ILE A 41 -5.13 -3.71 -4.20
CA ILE A 41 -5.00 -3.66 -5.65
C ILE A 41 -6.06 -4.58 -6.30
N GLY A 42 -6.64 -4.10 -7.41
CA GLY A 42 -7.60 -4.85 -8.21
C GLY A 42 -7.57 -4.45 -9.67
N GLN A 43 -8.33 -5.16 -10.51
CA GLN A 43 -8.49 -4.79 -11.91
C GLN A 43 -9.35 -3.52 -12.00
N SER A 44 -8.87 -2.51 -12.73
CA SER A 44 -9.58 -1.26 -12.97
C SER A 44 -10.38 -1.31 -14.28
N ASN A 45 -11.51 -0.60 -14.29
CA ASN A 45 -12.26 -0.35 -15.52
C ASN A 45 -11.68 0.82 -16.33
N VAL A 46 -10.80 1.61 -15.73
CA VAL A 46 -10.15 2.77 -16.39
C VAL A 46 -8.89 2.32 -17.12
N SER A 47 -7.95 1.73 -16.38
CA SER A 47 -6.69 1.24 -16.97
C SER A 47 -6.05 0.18 -16.09
N GLY A 48 -5.77 -0.99 -16.65
CA GLY A 48 -4.99 -2.06 -16.04
C GLY A 48 -5.44 -2.42 -14.63
N ARG A 49 -4.65 -2.05 -13.63
CA ARG A 49 -4.94 -2.22 -12.20
C ARG A 49 -5.11 -0.87 -11.53
N GLY A 50 -5.90 -0.85 -10.46
CA GLY A 50 -6.14 0.34 -9.65
C GLY A 50 -6.17 -0.01 -8.17
N VAL A 51 -6.35 1.01 -7.34
CA VAL A 51 -6.42 0.93 -5.88
C VAL A 51 -7.88 1.02 -5.46
N PHE A 52 -8.34 0.10 -4.62
CA PHE A 52 -9.74 -0.01 -4.18
C PHE A 52 -9.84 -0.01 -2.66
N ALA A 53 -10.83 0.69 -2.12
CA ALA A 53 -11.11 0.71 -0.69
C ALA A 53 -11.53 -0.67 -0.16
N THR A 54 -10.89 -1.16 0.92
CA THR A 54 -11.28 -2.40 1.62
C THR A 54 -12.36 -2.17 2.67
N ARG A 55 -12.50 -0.93 3.12
CA ARG A 55 -13.48 -0.44 4.11
C ARG A 55 -13.94 0.97 3.74
N SER A 56 -14.90 1.52 4.45
CA SER A 56 -15.25 2.94 4.34
C SER A 56 -14.11 3.81 4.88
N ILE A 57 -13.79 4.88 4.15
CA ILE A 57 -12.75 5.86 4.45
C ILE A 57 -13.44 7.22 4.55
N ARG A 58 -13.13 8.01 5.56
CA ARG A 58 -13.74 9.34 5.77
C ARG A 58 -12.95 10.41 5.04
N ASN A 59 -13.62 11.51 4.73
CA ASN A 59 -12.95 12.72 4.24
C ASN A 59 -11.83 13.15 5.22
N GLY A 60 -10.63 13.37 4.67
CA GLY A 60 -9.44 13.76 5.41
C GLY A 60 -8.63 12.61 6.02
N ASP A 61 -9.14 11.38 6.02
CA ASP A 61 -8.38 10.22 6.52
C ASP A 61 -7.13 10.01 5.65
N VAL A 62 -5.98 9.79 6.30
CA VAL A 62 -4.77 9.32 5.62
C VAL A 62 -4.95 7.86 5.25
N ILE A 63 -4.67 7.55 3.99
CA ILE A 63 -4.86 6.23 3.40
C ILE A 63 -3.55 5.46 3.38
N GLU A 64 -2.47 6.13 2.99
CA GLU A 64 -1.16 5.48 2.85
C GLU A 64 -0.02 6.48 3.03
N HIS A 65 1.04 6.03 3.66
CA HIS A 65 2.35 6.66 3.71
C HIS A 65 3.26 5.91 2.75
N CYS A 66 3.70 6.57 1.69
CA CYS A 66 4.53 5.98 0.67
C CYS A 66 5.95 6.55 0.77
N PRO A 67 6.94 5.82 1.31
CA PRO A 67 8.33 6.26 1.25
C PRO A 67 8.74 6.60 -0.18
N VAL A 68 9.48 7.67 -0.36
CA VAL A 68 9.83 8.20 -1.68
C VAL A 68 11.31 8.05 -1.95
N LEU A 69 11.64 7.57 -3.15
CA LEU A 69 12.96 7.67 -3.71
C LEU A 69 13.00 8.86 -4.69
N GLU A 70 13.81 9.87 -4.38
CA GLU A 70 14.03 11.00 -5.28
C GLU A 70 15.16 10.68 -6.26
N LEU A 71 14.90 10.84 -7.55
CA LEU A 71 15.83 10.57 -8.65
C LEU A 71 15.97 11.79 -9.56
N ASP A 72 17.11 11.89 -10.26
CA ASP A 72 17.25 12.83 -11.35
C ASP A 72 16.43 12.34 -12.56
N GLU A 73 15.77 13.25 -13.27
CA GLU A 73 14.97 12.94 -14.46
C GLU A 73 15.74 12.13 -15.51
N LYS A 74 17.05 12.41 -15.68
CA LYS A 74 17.93 11.69 -16.62
C LYS A 74 18.10 10.20 -16.31
N ASP A 75 17.85 9.79 -15.05
CA ASP A 75 18.03 8.41 -14.59
C ASP A 75 16.73 7.59 -14.72
N ILE A 76 15.65 8.22 -15.21
CA ILE A 76 14.34 7.61 -15.38
C ILE A 76 14.01 7.53 -16.87
N GLY A 77 13.51 6.37 -17.31
CA GLY A 77 13.13 6.16 -18.70
C GLY A 77 12.13 5.02 -18.90
N GLY A 78 11.67 4.88 -20.13
CA GLY A 78 10.74 3.83 -20.52
C GLY A 78 9.40 3.91 -19.78
N GLU A 79 8.84 2.76 -19.45
CA GLU A 79 7.54 2.64 -18.78
C GLU A 79 7.49 3.31 -17.40
N LEU A 80 8.62 3.43 -16.69
CA LEU A 80 8.66 4.04 -15.37
C LEU A 80 8.24 5.51 -15.40
N LEU A 81 8.44 6.22 -16.53
CA LEU A 81 7.98 7.60 -16.70
C LEU A 81 6.45 7.76 -16.47
N ASN A 82 5.67 6.70 -16.67
CA ASN A 82 4.22 6.74 -16.47
C ASN A 82 3.79 6.68 -15.00
N TYR A 83 4.72 6.36 -14.10
CA TYR A 83 4.44 6.10 -12.69
C TYR A 83 5.04 7.11 -11.73
N VAL A 84 5.97 7.97 -12.19
CA VAL A 84 6.68 8.90 -11.31
C VAL A 84 5.90 10.19 -11.09
N PHE A 85 6.11 10.77 -9.90
CA PHE A 85 5.61 12.09 -9.54
C PHE A 85 6.65 13.15 -9.82
N TYR A 86 6.20 14.41 -9.92
CA TYR A 86 7.10 15.55 -10.04
C TYR A 86 7.60 15.94 -8.65
N GLY A 87 8.93 16.14 -8.53
CA GLY A 87 9.54 16.67 -7.31
C GLY A 87 9.41 18.20 -7.22
N GLU A 88 9.89 18.77 -6.12
CA GLU A 88 9.89 20.23 -5.93
C GLU A 88 10.73 20.97 -6.95
N HIS A 89 11.76 20.32 -7.50
CA HIS A 89 12.62 20.86 -8.54
C HIS A 89 12.28 20.23 -9.90
N GLU A 90 12.28 21.05 -10.95
CA GLU A 90 11.90 20.63 -12.31
C GLU A 90 12.60 19.37 -12.82
N LYS A 91 13.85 19.12 -12.37
CA LYS A 91 14.66 17.97 -12.79
C LYS A 91 14.56 16.76 -11.86
N LYS A 92 13.71 16.84 -10.85
CA LYS A 92 13.53 15.76 -9.90
C LYS A 92 12.23 15.01 -10.15
N ARG A 93 12.31 13.70 -9.96
CA ARG A 93 11.16 12.79 -10.06
C ARG A 93 11.13 11.93 -8.81
N LEU A 94 9.94 11.60 -8.37
CA LEU A 94 9.69 10.84 -7.15
C LEU A 94 9.10 9.49 -7.51
N VAL A 95 9.73 8.44 -7.01
CA VAL A 95 9.22 7.06 -7.06
C VAL A 95 8.61 6.76 -5.70
N ALA A 96 7.29 6.72 -5.61
CA ALA A 96 6.57 6.42 -4.38
C ALA A 96 6.47 4.90 -4.19
N MET A 97 6.99 4.38 -3.08
CA MET A 97 6.90 2.97 -2.73
C MET A 97 5.47 2.59 -2.31
N GLY A 98 5.21 1.34 -2.10
CA GLY A 98 3.86 0.86 -1.75
C GLY A 98 2.89 0.93 -2.92
N ASN A 99 1.65 1.36 -2.65
CA ASN A 99 0.61 1.49 -3.68
C ASN A 99 0.60 2.86 -4.37
N GLY A 100 1.43 3.81 -3.96
CA GLY A 100 1.40 5.21 -4.41
C GLY A 100 1.39 5.40 -5.92
N MET A 101 2.10 4.56 -6.66
CA MET A 101 2.18 4.60 -8.12
C MET A 101 1.07 3.84 -8.85
N LEU A 102 0.08 3.27 -8.13
CA LEU A 102 -0.92 2.37 -8.73
C LEU A 102 -2.33 2.95 -8.78
N PHE A 103 -2.49 4.19 -8.33
CA PHE A 103 -3.76 4.92 -8.44
C PHE A 103 -3.95 5.41 -9.88
N ASN A 104 -5.13 5.20 -10.42
CA ASN A 104 -5.49 5.73 -11.74
C ASN A 104 -5.89 7.21 -11.65
N HIS A 105 -5.94 7.85 -12.83
CA HIS A 105 -6.37 9.24 -12.97
C HIS A 105 -7.90 9.36 -12.97
N SER A 106 -8.37 10.48 -12.41
CA SER A 106 -9.70 11.05 -12.69
C SER A 106 -9.64 12.57 -12.60
N SER A 107 -10.39 13.25 -13.48
CA SER A 107 -10.63 14.70 -13.40
C SER A 107 -11.51 15.06 -12.20
N PHE A 108 -12.20 14.07 -11.60
CA PHE A 108 -12.99 14.18 -10.37
C PHE A 108 -12.41 13.26 -9.28
N PRO A 109 -11.20 13.57 -8.77
CA PRO A 109 -10.49 12.68 -7.85
C PRO A 109 -11.21 12.54 -6.51
N ASN A 110 -11.03 11.39 -5.86
CA ASN A 110 -11.52 11.16 -4.51
C ASN A 110 -10.39 11.07 -3.48
N VAL A 111 -9.13 11.08 -3.95
CA VAL A 111 -7.95 11.22 -3.11
C VAL A 111 -7.00 12.28 -3.67
N ALA A 112 -6.13 12.79 -2.81
CA ALA A 112 -5.00 13.63 -3.19
C ALA A 112 -3.76 13.20 -2.43
N TYR A 113 -2.63 13.82 -2.74
CA TYR A 113 -1.36 13.58 -2.06
C TYR A 113 -0.61 14.88 -1.78
N TYR A 114 0.29 14.82 -0.82
CA TYR A 114 1.32 15.83 -0.58
C TYR A 114 2.62 15.14 -0.18
N LEU A 115 3.73 15.85 -0.31
CA LEU A 115 5.04 15.39 0.13
C LEU A 115 5.27 15.87 1.56
N GLU A 116 5.76 14.98 2.40
CA GLU A 116 6.14 15.27 3.78
C GLU A 116 7.59 14.85 4.02
N GLU A 117 8.39 15.76 4.59
CA GLU A 117 9.73 15.44 5.03
C GLU A 117 9.69 14.77 6.40
N THR A 118 10.27 13.59 6.51
CA THR A 118 10.37 12.85 7.77
C THR A 118 11.82 12.62 8.17
N PRO A 119 12.12 12.27 9.44
CA PRO A 119 13.48 11.90 9.86
C PRO A 119 14.07 10.71 9.10
N LEU A 120 13.24 9.91 8.44
CA LEU A 120 13.64 8.73 7.64
C LEU A 120 13.71 9.04 6.14
N GLY A 121 13.43 10.28 5.73
CA GLY A 121 13.37 10.72 4.33
C GLY A 121 11.96 11.14 3.92
N PRO A 122 11.79 11.61 2.68
CA PRO A 122 10.51 12.09 2.19
C PRO A 122 9.49 10.96 2.03
N GLU A 123 8.22 11.27 2.32
CA GLU A 123 7.08 10.40 2.12
C GLU A 123 5.99 11.11 1.33
N LEU A 124 5.36 10.39 0.41
CA LEU A 124 4.14 10.81 -0.26
C LEU A 124 2.95 10.35 0.57
N ILE A 125 2.22 11.31 1.13
CA ILE A 125 1.06 11.05 1.97
C ILE A 125 -0.19 11.11 1.10
N ILE A 126 -0.93 10.01 1.02
CA ILE A 126 -2.19 9.92 0.27
C ILE A 126 -3.35 10.02 1.24
N TYR A 127 -4.30 10.90 0.97
CA TYR A 127 -5.46 11.17 1.83
C TYR A 127 -6.76 11.33 1.05
N ALA A 128 -7.89 11.09 1.71
CA ALA A 128 -9.22 11.17 1.12
C ALA A 128 -9.71 12.61 1.00
N LEU A 129 -10.23 12.98 -0.18
CA LEU A 129 -10.86 14.28 -0.45
C LEU A 129 -12.36 14.33 -0.10
N ARG A 130 -12.98 13.15 0.09
CA ARG A 130 -14.37 12.96 0.48
C ARG A 130 -14.53 11.60 1.15
N ASP A 131 -15.71 11.32 1.66
CA ASP A 131 -16.06 9.98 2.08
C ASP A 131 -16.00 8.99 0.91
N ILE A 132 -15.33 7.86 1.10
CA ILE A 132 -15.14 6.79 0.12
C ILE A 132 -15.77 5.52 0.66
N ARG A 133 -16.57 4.83 -0.15
CA ARG A 133 -17.25 3.59 0.25
C ARG A 133 -16.33 2.39 0.03
N LYS A 134 -16.55 1.34 0.82
CA LYS A 134 -15.92 0.04 0.57
C LYS A 134 -16.16 -0.42 -0.86
N GLY A 135 -15.10 -0.86 -1.53
CA GLY A 135 -15.11 -1.35 -2.91
C GLY A 135 -14.99 -0.26 -3.97
N GLU A 136 -15.00 1.02 -3.60
CA GLU A 136 -14.81 2.13 -4.53
C GLU A 136 -13.36 2.21 -4.96
N GLU A 137 -13.10 2.50 -6.23
CA GLU A 137 -11.77 2.78 -6.75
C GLU A 137 -11.33 4.18 -6.34
N LEU A 138 -10.05 4.30 -6.00
CA LEU A 138 -9.42 5.55 -5.58
C LEU A 138 -8.64 6.14 -6.76
N PHE A 139 -8.88 7.43 -6.99
CA PHE A 139 -8.28 8.18 -8.10
C PHE A 139 -7.69 9.48 -7.59
N TYR A 140 -6.54 9.88 -8.14
CA TYR A 140 -6.06 11.25 -8.02
C TYR A 140 -5.90 11.90 -9.38
N ASN A 141 -5.73 13.21 -9.42
CA ASN A 141 -5.49 13.94 -10.65
C ASN A 141 -3.99 13.92 -10.95
N TYR A 142 -3.61 13.44 -12.14
CA TYR A 142 -2.20 13.41 -12.57
C TYR A 142 -1.63 14.80 -12.86
N GLY A 143 -2.52 15.79 -13.06
CA GLY A 143 -2.14 17.15 -13.45
C GLY A 143 -1.96 17.30 -14.94
N SER A 144 -2.06 18.56 -15.41
CA SER A 144 -1.95 18.93 -16.83
C SER A 144 -0.62 18.54 -17.46
N ASP A 145 0.46 18.65 -16.71
CA ASP A 145 1.81 18.41 -17.18
C ASP A 145 2.08 16.94 -17.51
N TRP A 146 1.41 16.03 -16.77
CA TRP A 146 1.49 14.61 -17.06
C TRP A 146 0.99 14.27 -18.46
N TRP A 147 -0.14 14.87 -18.85
CA TRP A 147 -0.75 14.70 -20.18
C TRP A 147 0.05 15.40 -21.27
N ALA A 148 0.45 16.64 -21.03
CA ALA A 148 1.19 17.45 -21.99
C ALA A 148 2.54 16.82 -22.37
N THR A 149 3.28 16.29 -21.41
CA THR A 149 4.59 15.65 -21.65
C THR A 149 4.50 14.35 -22.44
N ARG A 150 3.32 13.73 -22.54
CA ARG A 150 3.07 12.48 -23.28
C ARG A 150 2.32 12.68 -24.59
N ASN A 151 1.98 13.93 -24.94
CA ASN A 151 1.13 14.27 -26.08
C ASN A 151 -0.20 13.49 -26.09
N ILE A 152 -0.79 13.27 -24.92
CA ILE A 152 -2.06 12.57 -24.74
C ILE A 152 -3.07 13.59 -24.24
N THR A 153 -4.31 13.53 -24.73
CA THR A 153 -5.41 14.35 -24.20
C THR A 153 -5.97 13.67 -22.95
N ASP A 154 -6.26 14.46 -21.90
CA ASP A 154 -6.99 13.97 -20.74
C ASP A 154 -8.36 13.44 -21.19
N ILE A 155 -8.65 12.19 -20.87
CA ILE A 155 -9.82 11.45 -21.38
C ILE A 155 -10.85 11.13 -20.29
N THR A 156 -10.67 11.60 -19.02
CA THR A 156 -11.57 11.27 -17.90
C THR A 156 -12.10 12.50 -17.18
#